data_8c15258590899489a397617a7911d530
#
_entry.id   8c15258590899489a397617a7911d530
#
_cell.length_a   1.000
_cell.length_b   1.000
_cell.length_c   1.000
_cell.angle_alpha   90.00
_cell.angle_beta   90.00
_cell.angle_gamma   90.00
#
_symmetry.space_group_name_H-M   'P 1'
#
loop_
_entity.id
_entity.type
_entity.pdbx_description
1 polymer ?
#
loop_
_entity_poly.entity_id
_entity_poly.type
_entity_poly.pdbx_seq_one_letter_code
_entity_poly.pdbx_strand_id
1 'polypeptide(L)'
;ATSLNDAYETLHSPLRRAKYLLALAGEVASENDTEVLMEALADRETLAEADGDGVSALAEDVALRREACIAALGEAFAGDRLTEAGALTGRLAYLDKLASEARVRRVALAESA
;
A
#
# COMPACT_ATOMS: atom_id res chain seq x y z
N ALA A 1 -25.50 1.19 11.55
CA ALA A 1 -25.24 0.37 10.36
C ALA A 1 -23.86 0.60 9.77
N THR A 2 -23.45 1.87 9.60
CA THR A 2 -22.12 2.18 9.09
C THR A 2 -21.01 1.75 10.05
N SER A 3 -21.25 1.84 11.35
CA SER A 3 -20.23 1.51 12.36
C SER A 3 -19.81 0.04 12.36
N LEU A 4 -20.73 -0.89 12.05
CA LEU A 4 -20.41 -2.30 11.99
C LEU A 4 -19.54 -2.62 10.75
N ASN A 5 -19.89 -2.07 9.60
CA ASN A 5 -19.08 -2.20 8.39
C ASN A 5 -17.71 -1.55 8.56
N ASP A 6 -17.64 -0.39 9.19
CA ASP A 6 -16.38 0.30 9.45
C ASP A 6 -15.47 -0.51 10.36
N ALA A 7 -16.05 -1.13 11.41
CA ALA A 7 -15.28 -2.00 12.31
C ALA A 7 -14.75 -3.23 11.57
N TYR A 8 -15.59 -3.86 10.75
CA TYR A 8 -15.19 -5.01 9.95
C TYR A 8 -14.05 -4.65 8.98
N GLU A 9 -14.19 -3.55 8.24
CA GLU A 9 -13.16 -3.11 7.30
C GLU A 9 -11.86 -2.74 8.00
N THR A 10 -11.93 -2.09 9.18
CA THR A 10 -10.75 -1.76 9.97
C THR A 10 -9.98 -3.01 10.37
N LEU A 11 -10.67 -4.08 10.77
CA LEU A 11 -10.04 -5.34 11.15
C LEU A 11 -9.45 -6.10 9.96
N HIS A 12 -10.06 -6.00 8.78
CA HIS A 12 -9.67 -6.76 7.60
C HIS A 12 -8.77 -6.01 6.63
N SER A 13 -8.59 -4.69 6.82
CA SER A 13 -7.67 -3.88 6.01
C SER A 13 -6.44 -3.53 6.84
N PRO A 14 -5.25 -4.03 6.48
CA PRO A 14 -4.01 -3.65 7.16
C PRO A 14 -3.78 -2.13 7.17
N LEU A 15 -4.10 -1.46 6.06
CA LEU A 15 -3.93 -0.01 5.97
C LEU A 15 -4.87 0.73 6.93
N ARG A 16 -6.13 0.36 6.98
CA ARG A 16 -7.10 0.98 7.88
C ARG A 16 -6.74 0.72 9.34
N ARG A 17 -6.28 -0.50 9.64
CA ARG A 17 -5.83 -0.85 10.99
C ARG A 17 -4.63 0.00 11.39
N ALA A 18 -3.64 0.17 10.51
CA ALA A 18 -2.47 0.98 10.79
C ALA A 18 -2.85 2.43 11.07
N LYS A 19 -3.71 3.01 10.23
CA LYS A 19 -4.21 4.38 10.42
C LYS A 19 -4.96 4.53 11.75
N TYR A 20 -5.76 3.54 12.11
CA TYR A 20 -6.50 3.54 13.36
C TYR A 20 -5.55 3.53 14.57
N LEU A 21 -4.56 2.65 14.55
CA LEU A 21 -3.57 2.54 15.63
C LEU A 21 -2.73 3.82 15.77
N LEU A 22 -2.35 4.43 14.65
CA LEU A 22 -1.64 5.72 14.66
C LEU A 22 -2.51 6.82 15.28
N ALA A 23 -3.78 6.89 14.88
CA ALA A 23 -4.71 7.88 15.40
C ALA A 23 -4.89 7.74 16.91
N LEU A 24 -4.99 6.51 17.42
CA LEU A 24 -5.05 6.25 18.86
C LEU A 24 -3.81 6.76 19.60
N ALA A 25 -2.66 6.72 18.95
CA ALA A 25 -1.40 7.20 19.52
C ALA A 25 -1.14 8.69 19.28
N GLY A 26 -2.06 9.39 18.61
CA GLY A 26 -1.89 10.80 18.28
C GLY A 26 -0.94 11.06 17.12
N GLU A 27 -0.70 10.06 16.28
CA GLU A 27 0.20 10.15 15.14
C GLU A 27 -0.58 10.08 13.82
N VAL A 28 0.09 10.47 12.73
CA VAL A 28 -0.47 10.39 11.39
C VAL A 28 0.49 9.67 10.45
N ALA A 29 -0.05 9.12 9.35
CA ALA A 29 0.77 8.54 8.31
C ALA A 29 1.59 9.62 7.60
N SER A 30 2.84 9.29 7.26
CA SER A 30 3.71 10.19 6.50
C SER A 30 3.28 10.21 5.03
N GLU A 31 3.12 11.39 4.44
CA GLU A 31 2.72 11.55 3.06
C GLU A 31 3.83 12.05 2.13
N ASN A 32 4.95 12.51 2.70
CA ASN A 32 6.00 13.22 1.95
C ASN A 32 7.36 12.54 2.03
N ASP A 33 7.39 11.21 2.07
CA ASP A 33 8.65 10.46 2.03
C ASP A 33 9.21 10.52 0.60
N THR A 34 10.36 11.18 0.44
CA THR A 34 11.03 11.35 -0.86
C THR A 34 11.36 10.00 -1.51
N GLU A 35 11.80 9.04 -0.72
CA GLU A 35 12.14 7.70 -1.21
C GLU A 35 10.91 7.01 -1.82
N VAL A 36 9.78 7.08 -1.14
CA VAL A 36 8.51 6.54 -1.64
C VAL A 36 8.07 7.26 -2.90
N LEU A 37 8.21 8.58 -2.97
CA LEU A 37 7.86 9.35 -4.16
C LEU A 37 8.71 8.95 -5.36
N MET A 38 10.01 8.71 -5.17
CA MET A 38 10.89 8.28 -6.24
C MET A 38 10.57 6.87 -6.71
N GLU A 39 10.26 5.95 -5.79
CA GLU A 39 9.77 4.61 -6.15
C GLU A 39 8.48 4.70 -6.95
N ALA A 40 7.58 5.60 -6.55
CA ALA A 40 6.30 5.79 -7.24
C ALA A 40 6.48 6.22 -8.68
N LEU A 41 7.42 7.13 -8.95
CA LEU A 41 7.73 7.56 -10.32
C LEU A 41 8.26 6.41 -11.15
N ALA A 42 9.21 5.65 -10.62
CA ALA A 42 9.79 4.51 -11.32
C ALA A 42 8.75 3.42 -11.61
N ASP A 43 7.91 3.10 -10.62
CA ASP A 43 6.87 2.09 -10.78
C ASP A 43 5.81 2.51 -11.80
N ARG A 44 5.45 3.78 -11.84
CA ARG A 44 4.49 4.29 -12.82
C ARG A 44 5.03 4.28 -14.24
N GLU A 45 6.33 4.57 -14.41
CA GLU A 45 6.98 4.43 -15.72
C GLU A 45 6.96 2.97 -16.16
N THR A 46 7.31 2.05 -15.26
CA THR A 46 7.25 0.61 -15.54
C THR A 46 5.84 0.19 -15.95
N LEU A 47 4.84 0.63 -15.20
CA LEU A 47 3.45 0.29 -15.48
C LEU A 47 2.97 0.83 -16.83
N ALA A 48 3.34 2.06 -17.16
CA ALA A 48 2.92 2.70 -18.41
C ALA A 48 3.49 2.00 -19.65
N GLU A 49 4.68 1.43 -19.55
CA GLU A 49 5.37 0.76 -20.65
C GLU A 49 5.14 -0.76 -20.70
N ALA A 50 4.58 -1.34 -19.63
CA ALA A 50 4.48 -2.78 -19.48
C ALA A 50 3.41 -3.38 -20.39
N ASP A 51 3.73 -4.54 -20.96
CA ASP A 51 2.77 -5.44 -21.59
C ASP A 51 2.07 -6.30 -20.51
N GLY A 52 1.25 -7.28 -20.92
CA GLY A 52 0.54 -8.13 -19.98
C GLY A 52 1.45 -8.89 -19.01
N ASP A 53 2.56 -9.40 -19.50
CA ASP A 53 3.54 -10.13 -18.67
C ASP A 53 4.24 -9.17 -17.71
N GLY A 54 4.59 -7.97 -18.17
CA GLY A 54 5.21 -6.95 -17.36
C GLY A 54 4.30 -6.47 -16.23
N VAL A 55 3.03 -6.28 -16.51
CA VAL A 55 2.04 -5.90 -15.48
C VAL A 55 1.90 -7.00 -14.43
N SER A 56 1.84 -8.27 -14.86
CA SER A 56 1.76 -9.40 -13.93
C SER A 56 2.99 -9.49 -13.04
N ALA A 57 4.18 -9.28 -13.61
CA ALA A 57 5.43 -9.29 -12.84
C ALA A 57 5.45 -8.14 -11.82
N LEU A 58 5.01 -6.95 -12.21
CA LEU A 58 4.91 -5.82 -11.30
C LEU A 58 3.90 -6.09 -10.18
N ALA A 59 2.75 -6.68 -10.51
CA ALA A 59 1.73 -7.01 -9.50
C ALA A 59 2.28 -7.99 -8.46
N GLU A 60 3.05 -8.99 -8.87
CA GLU A 60 3.70 -9.94 -7.96
C GLU A 60 4.72 -9.25 -7.06
N ASP A 61 5.54 -8.38 -7.64
CA ASP A 61 6.53 -7.62 -6.89
C ASP A 61 5.88 -6.70 -5.86
N VAL A 62 4.81 -6.01 -6.25
CA VAL A 62 4.04 -5.14 -5.35
C VAL A 62 3.43 -5.95 -4.20
N ALA A 63 2.90 -7.14 -4.48
CA ALA A 63 2.34 -8.01 -3.45
C ALA A 63 3.40 -8.39 -2.42
N LEU A 64 4.61 -8.72 -2.86
CA LEU A 64 5.72 -9.06 -1.96
C LEU A 64 6.16 -7.85 -1.12
N ARG A 65 6.28 -6.69 -1.74
CA ARG A 65 6.62 -5.45 -1.02
C ARG A 65 5.55 -5.09 0.01
N ARG A 66 4.28 -5.30 -0.34
CA ARG A 66 3.15 -5.07 0.56
C ARG A 66 3.20 -5.97 1.79
N GLU A 67 3.45 -7.25 1.59
CA GLU A 67 3.58 -8.21 2.71
C GLU A 67 4.75 -7.85 3.63
N ALA A 68 5.89 -7.47 3.07
CA ALA A 68 7.04 -7.03 3.85
C ALA A 68 6.72 -5.77 4.66
N CYS A 69 5.99 -4.83 4.04
CA CYS A 69 5.57 -3.60 4.71
C CYS A 69 4.63 -3.89 5.88
N ILE A 70 3.67 -4.79 5.70
CA ILE A 70 2.73 -5.18 6.75
C ILE A 70 3.48 -5.83 7.92
N ALA A 71 4.43 -6.70 7.64
CA ALA A 71 5.24 -7.33 8.68
C ALA A 71 6.06 -6.29 9.46
N ALA A 72 6.68 -5.34 8.74
CA ALA A 72 7.44 -4.27 9.37
C ALA A 72 6.54 -3.35 10.23
N LEU A 73 5.31 -3.10 9.78
CA LEU A 73 4.32 -2.34 10.56
C LEU A 73 4.00 -3.04 11.88
N GLY A 74 3.78 -4.35 11.84
CA GLY A 74 3.53 -5.12 13.05
C GLY A 74 4.67 -5.00 14.06
N GLU A 75 5.91 -5.08 13.60
CA GLU A 75 7.09 -4.92 14.43
C GLU A 75 7.22 -3.49 14.99
N ALA A 76 6.96 -2.49 14.16
CA ALA A 76 7.04 -1.09 14.58
C ALA A 76 6.02 -0.78 15.68
N PHE A 77 4.78 -1.22 15.53
CA PHE A 77 3.76 -1.04 16.56
C PHE A 77 4.10 -1.81 17.83
N ALA A 78 4.56 -3.06 17.70
CA ALA A 78 4.95 -3.87 18.86
C ALA A 78 6.10 -3.24 19.65
N GLY A 79 7.02 -2.58 18.95
CA GLY A 79 8.16 -1.88 19.55
C GLY A 79 7.88 -0.43 19.91
N ASP A 80 6.66 0.03 19.76
CA ASP A 80 6.24 1.42 20.00
C ASP A 80 7.03 2.44 19.18
N ARG A 81 7.48 2.05 18.00
CA ARG A 81 8.20 2.92 17.07
C ARG A 81 7.19 3.62 16.15
N LEU A 82 6.54 4.65 16.70
CA LEU A 82 5.39 5.29 16.06
C LEU A 82 5.75 6.11 14.82
N THR A 83 6.90 6.77 14.82
CA THR A 83 7.36 7.52 13.65
C THR A 83 7.64 6.57 12.48
N GLU A 84 8.29 5.44 12.75
CA GLU A 84 8.52 4.40 11.75
C GLU A 84 7.20 3.82 11.26
N ALA A 85 6.26 3.54 12.17
CA ALA A 85 4.93 3.05 11.80
C ALA A 85 4.19 4.04 10.91
N GLY A 86 4.33 5.34 11.14
CA GLY A 86 3.75 6.38 10.28
C GLY A 86 4.32 6.36 8.87
N ALA A 87 5.63 6.24 8.74
CA ALA A 87 6.29 6.14 7.45
C ALA A 87 5.87 4.87 6.69
N LEU A 88 5.83 3.73 7.39
CA LEU A 88 5.40 2.45 6.81
C LEU A 88 3.92 2.48 6.38
N THR A 89 3.08 3.17 7.12
CA THR A 89 1.67 3.33 6.76
C THR A 89 1.52 4.13 5.46
N GLY A 90 2.32 5.19 5.29
CA GLY A 90 2.36 5.94 4.04
C GLY A 90 2.83 5.09 2.87
N ARG A 91 3.84 4.25 3.08
CA ARG A 91 4.31 3.30 2.06
C ARG A 91 3.24 2.27 1.70
N LEU A 92 2.53 1.73 2.69
CA LEU A 92 1.46 0.77 2.47
C LEU A 92 0.32 1.38 1.63
N ALA A 93 -0.05 2.63 1.92
CA ALA A 93 -1.06 3.34 1.14
C ALA A 93 -0.65 3.46 -0.34
N TYR A 94 0.61 3.79 -0.59
CA TYR A 94 1.16 3.85 -1.94
C TYR A 94 1.11 2.47 -2.62
N LEU A 95 1.54 1.40 -1.93
CA LEU A 95 1.55 0.05 -2.50
C LEU A 95 0.14 -0.45 -2.83
N ASP A 96 -0.85 -0.15 -1.98
CA ASP A 96 -2.25 -0.50 -2.24
C ASP A 96 -2.79 0.22 -3.47
N LYS A 97 -2.43 1.49 -3.65
CA LYS A 97 -2.81 2.25 -4.83
C LYS A 97 -2.17 1.69 -6.09
N LEU A 98 -0.88 1.37 -6.03
CA LEU A 98 -0.16 0.79 -7.16
C LEU A 98 -0.74 -0.58 -7.55
N ALA A 99 -1.09 -1.42 -6.58
CA ALA A 99 -1.74 -2.70 -6.83
C ALA A 99 -3.06 -2.52 -7.56
N SER A 100 -3.86 -1.52 -7.19
CA SER A 100 -5.11 -1.19 -7.84
C SER A 100 -4.89 -0.71 -9.28
N GLU A 101 -3.91 0.16 -9.50
CA GLU A 101 -3.56 0.67 -10.83
C GLU A 101 -3.07 -0.48 -11.75
N ALA A 102 -2.30 -1.42 -11.22
CA ALA A 102 -1.85 -2.59 -11.97
C ALA A 102 -3.03 -3.47 -12.41
N ARG A 103 -4.02 -3.66 -11.53
CA ARG A 103 -5.24 -4.41 -11.89
C ARG A 103 -6.01 -3.73 -13.02
N VAL A 104 -6.18 -2.42 -12.94
CA VAL A 104 -6.86 -1.64 -13.99
C VAL A 104 -6.12 -1.77 -15.31
N ARG A 105 -4.81 -1.66 -15.29
CA ARG A 105 -3.98 -1.79 -16.51
C ARG A 105 -4.08 -3.18 -17.10
N ARG A 106 -4.09 -4.22 -16.28
CA ARG A 106 -4.21 -5.61 -16.74
C ARG A 106 -5.53 -5.85 -17.47
N VAL A 107 -6.62 -5.33 -16.90
CA VAL A 107 -7.95 -5.43 -17.51
C VAL A 107 -7.97 -4.70 -18.86
N ALA A 108 -7.43 -3.49 -18.92
CA ALA A 108 -7.37 -2.71 -20.15
C ALA A 108 -6.58 -3.43 -21.25
N LEU A 109 -5.44 -4.03 -20.89
CA LEU A 109 -4.63 -4.78 -21.85
C LEU A 109 -5.36 -6.05 -22.35
N ALA A 110 -6.07 -6.74 -21.46
CA ALA A 110 -6.85 -7.93 -21.84
C ALA A 110 -7.99 -7.56 -22.79
N GLU A 111 -8.64 -6.42 -22.59
CA GLU A 111 -9.72 -5.95 -23.47
C GLU A 111 -9.22 -5.49 -24.83
N SER A 112 -7.96 -5.08 -24.92
CA SER A 112 -7.34 -4.63 -26.18
C SER A 112 -6.84 -5.77 -27.05
N ALA A 113 -6.76 -6.98 -26.51
CA ALA A 113 -6.23 -8.15 -27.22
C ALA A 113 -7.29 -8.84 -28.17
#